data_4f0794b4d3565b9adc3a7578e7be5625
#
_entry.id   4f0794b4d3565b9adc3a7578e7be5625
#
_cell.length_a   1.000
_cell.length_b   1.000
_cell.length_c   1.000
_cell.angle_alpha   90.00
_cell.angle_beta   90.00
_cell.angle_gamma   90.00
#
_symmetry.space_group_name_H-M   'P 1'
#
loop_
_entity.id
_entity.type
_entity.pdbx_description
1 polymer ?
#
loop_
_entity_poly.entity_id
_entity_poly.type
_entity_poly.pdbx_seq_one_letter_code
_entity_poly.pdbx_strand_id
1 'polypeptide(L)'
;MAIFSGKIIEAYYANPDNNTVEVIYREDDKALPCYVPVDNENDLYKSLIKEYSSEQISQSTLNRNKLYAKQVRDLVFAQKTALVNQKHKTNIEDFVNILIDFNSDNKEHLDVMFQLKVRIFEQDTIKKSSNKELKSKIRTSKTPLEILYYYKELMNDWCLLC
;
A
#
# COMPACT_ATOMS: atom_id res chain seq x y z
N MET A 1 -8.59 -27.40 15.47
CA MET A 1 -7.19 -27.01 15.70
C MET A 1 -6.97 -25.64 15.09
N ALA A 2 -6.67 -24.64 15.90
CA ALA A 2 -6.34 -23.32 15.38
C ALA A 2 -5.00 -23.44 14.65
N ILE A 3 -4.97 -23.14 13.37
CA ILE A 3 -3.76 -23.18 12.54
C ILE A 3 -2.81 -22.05 12.92
N PHE A 4 -3.38 -20.92 13.40
CA PHE A 4 -2.59 -19.85 14.02
C PHE A 4 -2.45 -20.16 15.52
N SER A 5 -1.21 -20.31 15.96
CA SER A 5 -0.90 -20.62 17.38
C SER A 5 -1.26 -19.48 18.35
N GLY A 6 -1.62 -18.32 17.83
CA GLY A 6 -1.96 -17.14 18.61
C GLY A 6 -3.20 -16.40 18.11
N LYS A 7 -3.56 -15.33 18.83
CA LYS A 7 -4.70 -14.49 18.48
C LYS A 7 -4.35 -13.63 17.25
N ILE A 8 -5.22 -13.65 16.24
CA ILE A 8 -5.13 -12.72 15.10
C ILE A 8 -5.39 -11.30 15.60
N ILE A 9 -4.43 -10.42 15.33
CA ILE A 9 -4.51 -8.99 15.63
C ILE A 9 -5.15 -8.25 14.46
N GLU A 10 -4.70 -8.55 13.24
CA GLU A 10 -5.13 -7.90 12.02
C GLU A 10 -4.89 -8.82 10.83
N ALA A 11 -5.72 -8.71 9.81
CA ALA A 11 -5.52 -9.35 8.52
C ALA A 11 -5.94 -8.38 7.40
N TYR A 12 -5.13 -8.27 6.36
CA TYR A 12 -5.39 -7.39 5.21
C TYR A 12 -4.74 -7.95 3.95
N TYR A 13 -5.24 -7.55 2.79
CA TYR A 13 -4.62 -7.95 1.53
C TYR A 13 -3.23 -7.31 1.38
N ALA A 14 -2.24 -8.16 1.13
CA ALA A 14 -0.83 -7.75 1.08
C ALA A 14 -0.45 -7.08 -0.25
N ASN A 15 -1.25 -7.25 -1.29
CA ASN A 15 -0.98 -6.73 -2.62
C ASN A 15 -2.24 -6.20 -3.33
N PRO A 16 -2.10 -5.37 -4.38
CA PRO A 16 -3.24 -4.81 -5.12
C PRO A 16 -4.14 -5.84 -5.80
N ASP A 17 -3.60 -7.02 -6.13
CA ASP A 17 -4.35 -8.11 -6.77
C ASP A 17 -5.22 -8.91 -5.80
N ASN A 18 -5.11 -8.63 -4.49
CA ASN A 18 -5.85 -9.30 -3.42
C ASN A 18 -5.70 -10.84 -3.43
N ASN A 19 -4.55 -11.33 -3.86
CA ASN A 19 -4.27 -12.76 -3.94
C ASN A 19 -3.49 -13.33 -2.76
N THR A 20 -3.06 -12.46 -1.84
CA THR A 20 -2.35 -12.84 -0.62
C THR A 20 -2.84 -11.97 0.54
N VAL A 21 -3.11 -12.61 1.67
CA VAL A 21 -3.44 -11.92 2.93
C VAL A 21 -2.23 -11.96 3.85
N GLU A 22 -1.83 -10.82 4.35
CA GLU A 22 -0.91 -10.73 5.48
C GLU A 22 -1.71 -10.78 6.77
N VAL A 23 -1.41 -11.76 7.61
CA VAL A 23 -2.04 -11.97 8.91
C VAL A 23 -1.02 -11.61 9.98
N ILE A 24 -1.35 -10.65 10.83
CA ILE A 24 -0.58 -10.33 12.02
C ILE A 24 -1.22 -11.05 13.20
N TYR A 25 -0.50 -11.97 13.80
CA TYR A 25 -0.97 -12.71 14.98
C TYR A 25 0.01 -12.53 16.15
N ARG A 26 -0.49 -12.73 17.36
CA ARG A 26 0.31 -12.62 18.59
C ARG A 26 0.63 -13.99 19.13
N GLU A 27 1.91 -14.25 19.30
CA GLU A 27 2.45 -15.43 19.96
C GLU A 27 3.51 -14.98 20.98
N ASP A 28 3.38 -15.42 22.23
CA ASP A 28 4.30 -15.07 23.32
C ASP A 28 4.66 -13.57 23.40
N ASP A 29 3.63 -12.70 23.38
CA ASP A 29 3.75 -11.24 23.40
C ASP A 29 4.44 -10.60 22.17
N LYS A 30 4.74 -11.39 21.14
CA LYS A 30 5.29 -10.89 19.87
C LYS A 30 4.22 -10.87 18.80
N ALA A 31 4.21 -9.80 18.01
CA ALA A 31 3.42 -9.74 16.78
C ALA A 31 4.24 -10.34 15.64
N LEU A 32 3.71 -11.38 15.01
CA LEU A 32 4.37 -12.11 13.92
C LEU A 32 3.52 -12.03 12.64
N PRO A 33 4.15 -11.78 11.49
CA PRO A 33 3.45 -11.82 10.20
C PRO A 33 3.40 -13.24 9.64
N CYS A 34 2.30 -13.56 8.97
CA CYS A 34 2.15 -14.77 8.16
C CYS A 34 1.45 -14.39 6.85
N TYR A 35 1.94 -14.90 5.73
CA TYR A 35 1.36 -14.65 4.41
C TYR A 35 0.54 -15.86 3.98
N VAL A 36 -0.74 -15.63 3.72
CA VAL A 36 -1.72 -16.67 3.37
C VAL A 36 -2.23 -16.40 1.95
N PRO A 37 -2.05 -17.33 1.01
CA PRO A 37 -2.61 -17.17 -0.33
C PRO A 37 -4.14 -17.21 -0.28
N VAL A 38 -4.78 -16.35 -1.07
CA VAL A 38 -6.23 -16.32 -1.24
C VAL A 38 -6.63 -17.47 -2.17
N ASP A 39 -6.88 -18.60 -1.56
CA ASP A 39 -7.24 -19.85 -2.26
C ASP A 39 -8.24 -20.62 -1.40
N ASN A 40 -9.43 -20.84 -1.92
CA ASN A 40 -10.49 -21.58 -1.23
C ASN A 40 -10.15 -23.06 -0.95
N GLU A 41 -9.12 -23.60 -1.59
CA GLU A 41 -8.61 -24.94 -1.28
C GLU A 41 -7.50 -24.92 -0.23
N ASN A 42 -6.92 -23.76 0.07
CA ASN A 42 -5.88 -23.62 1.07
C ASN A 42 -6.45 -23.67 2.49
N ASP A 43 -5.97 -24.59 3.31
CA ASP A 43 -6.48 -24.80 4.67
C ASP A 43 -6.22 -23.63 5.62
N LEU A 44 -5.10 -22.92 5.45
CA LEU A 44 -4.82 -21.71 6.22
C LEU A 44 -5.83 -20.60 5.89
N TYR A 45 -6.15 -20.42 4.62
CA TYR A 45 -7.14 -19.44 4.18
C TYR A 45 -8.54 -19.79 4.66
N LYS A 46 -8.93 -21.06 4.56
CA LYS A 46 -10.22 -21.56 5.12
C LYS A 46 -10.34 -21.29 6.62
N SER A 47 -9.24 -21.49 7.34
CA SER A 47 -9.18 -21.24 8.78
C SER A 47 -9.25 -19.75 9.10
N LEU A 48 -8.52 -18.94 8.34
CA LEU A 48 -8.50 -17.48 8.47
C LEU A 48 -9.90 -16.88 8.32
N ILE A 49 -10.62 -17.20 7.25
CA ILE A 49 -11.93 -16.60 6.96
C ILE A 49 -13.04 -17.02 7.95
N LYS A 50 -12.84 -18.07 8.72
CA LYS A 50 -13.74 -18.44 9.83
C LYS A 50 -13.59 -17.52 11.05
N GLU A 51 -12.36 -17.07 11.32
CA GLU A 51 -12.07 -16.20 12.47
C GLU A 51 -12.12 -14.72 12.07
N TYR A 52 -11.75 -14.40 10.82
CA TYR A 52 -11.66 -13.05 10.29
C TYR A 52 -12.29 -13.02 8.91
N SER A 53 -13.51 -12.51 8.80
CA SER A 53 -14.27 -12.55 7.54
C SER A 53 -13.62 -11.80 6.40
N SER A 54 -13.98 -12.11 5.16
CA SER A 54 -13.48 -11.39 3.98
C SER A 54 -13.86 -9.91 3.99
N GLU A 55 -15.01 -9.54 4.57
CA GLU A 55 -15.41 -8.15 4.78
C GLU A 55 -14.48 -7.44 5.78
N GLN A 56 -14.10 -8.11 6.85
CA GLN A 56 -13.15 -7.58 7.84
C GLN A 56 -11.75 -7.39 7.21
N ILE A 57 -11.29 -8.34 6.39
CA ILE A 57 -10.03 -8.23 5.65
C ILE A 57 -10.08 -7.03 4.69
N SER A 58 -11.17 -6.87 3.94
CA SER A 58 -11.36 -5.74 3.03
C SER A 58 -11.39 -4.39 3.76
N GLN A 59 -12.05 -4.31 4.91
CA GLN A 59 -12.11 -3.09 5.72
C GLN A 59 -10.75 -2.74 6.33
N SER A 60 -10.01 -3.72 6.84
CA SER A 60 -8.65 -3.53 7.34
C SER A 60 -7.71 -3.08 6.23
N THR A 61 -7.84 -3.65 5.04
CA THR A 61 -7.08 -3.25 3.85
C THR A 61 -7.36 -1.80 3.48
N LEU A 62 -8.62 -1.40 3.44
CA LEU A 62 -9.02 -0.01 3.17
C LEU A 62 -8.43 0.96 4.19
N ASN A 63 -8.51 0.63 5.48
CA ASN A 63 -7.98 1.45 6.56
C ASN A 63 -6.45 1.62 6.45
N ARG A 64 -5.74 0.53 6.15
CA ARG A 64 -4.28 0.57 5.93
C ARG A 64 -3.91 1.40 4.70
N ASN A 65 -4.63 1.23 3.60
CA ASN A 65 -4.38 2.00 2.39
C ASN A 65 -4.61 3.51 2.62
N LYS A 66 -5.65 3.88 3.35
CA LYS A 66 -5.89 5.28 3.75
C LYS A 66 -4.76 5.84 4.61
N LEU A 67 -4.33 5.09 5.62
CA LEU A 67 -3.23 5.49 6.50
C LEU A 67 -1.93 5.66 5.70
N TYR A 68 -1.61 4.69 4.84
CA TYR A 68 -0.42 4.72 4.02
C TYR A 68 -0.45 5.85 2.98
N ALA A 69 -1.61 6.10 2.35
CA ALA A 69 -1.79 7.22 1.44
C ALA A 69 -1.53 8.57 2.14
N LYS A 70 -1.97 8.74 3.39
CA LYS A 70 -1.66 9.93 4.20
C LYS A 70 -0.17 10.08 4.47
N GLN A 71 0.51 9.00 4.85
CA GLN A 71 1.96 9.00 5.08
C GLN A 71 2.74 9.35 3.81
N VAL A 72 2.39 8.75 2.69
CA VAL A 72 3.02 9.03 1.39
C VAL A 72 2.77 10.47 0.97
N ARG A 73 1.56 10.97 1.15
CA ARG A 73 1.24 12.38 0.87
C ARG A 73 2.17 13.31 1.65
N ASP A 74 2.36 13.07 2.93
CA ASP A 74 3.20 13.91 3.77
C ASP A 74 4.67 13.81 3.36
N LEU A 75 5.18 12.62 3.06
CA LEU A 75 6.56 12.42 2.59
C LEU A 75 6.81 13.02 1.20
N VAL A 76 5.87 12.82 0.26
CA VAL A 76 6.03 13.19 -1.14
C VAL A 76 5.76 14.69 -1.36
N PHE A 77 4.78 15.27 -0.65
CA PHE A 77 4.35 16.66 -0.85
C PHE A 77 4.91 17.65 0.19
N ALA A 78 5.52 17.17 1.28
CA ALA A 78 6.17 18.04 2.27
C ALA A 78 7.50 18.63 1.78
N GLN A 79 8.15 18.03 0.79
CA GLN A 79 9.32 18.62 0.16
C GLN A 79 8.89 19.83 -0.66
N LYS A 80 9.34 21.00 -0.22
CA LYS A 80 9.13 22.30 -0.85
C LYS A 80 9.80 22.36 -2.22
N THR A 81 9.23 21.74 -3.23
CA THR A 81 9.55 22.09 -4.58
C THR A 81 8.64 23.23 -5.01
N ALA A 82 9.22 24.37 -5.32
CA ALA A 82 8.54 25.62 -5.67
C ALA A 82 7.67 25.57 -6.96
N LEU A 83 7.51 24.38 -7.53
CA LEU A 83 6.86 24.15 -8.82
C LEU A 83 5.45 23.57 -8.71
N VAL A 84 4.93 23.34 -7.50
CA VAL A 84 3.53 22.95 -7.37
C VAL A 84 2.67 24.18 -7.52
N ASN A 85 2.10 24.34 -8.69
CA ASN A 85 1.00 25.26 -8.91
C ASN A 85 -0.01 25.11 -7.75
N GLN A 86 -0.26 26.20 -7.02
CA GLN A 86 -1.16 26.23 -5.87
C GLN A 86 -2.60 25.79 -6.18
N LYS A 87 -2.93 25.57 -7.46
CA LYS A 87 -4.21 25.03 -7.94
C LYS A 87 -4.52 23.61 -7.42
N HIS A 88 -3.52 22.85 -6.95
CA HIS A 88 -3.70 21.48 -6.48
C HIS A 88 -3.32 21.34 -4.99
N LYS A 89 -3.62 22.33 -4.17
CA LYS A 89 -3.76 22.10 -2.73
C LYS A 89 -4.99 21.25 -2.47
N THR A 90 -4.94 20.02 -2.96
CA THR A 90 -5.93 19.02 -2.63
C THR A 90 -5.88 18.82 -1.12
N ASN A 91 -7.02 18.97 -0.46
CA ASN A 91 -7.19 18.57 0.93
C ASN A 91 -6.65 17.12 1.08
N ILE A 92 -6.06 16.80 2.24
CA ILE A 92 -5.53 15.44 2.51
C ILE A 92 -6.59 14.38 2.24
N GLU A 93 -7.84 14.65 2.65
CA GLU A 93 -8.96 13.73 2.45
C GLU A 93 -9.27 13.52 0.97
N ASP A 94 -9.30 14.59 0.18
CA ASP A 94 -9.54 14.51 -1.26
C ASP A 94 -8.43 13.73 -1.97
N PHE A 95 -7.19 13.97 -1.60
CA PHE A 95 -6.04 13.21 -2.12
C PHE A 95 -6.15 11.71 -1.80
N VAL A 96 -6.45 11.38 -0.54
CA VAL A 96 -6.63 9.98 -0.12
C VAL A 96 -7.80 9.34 -0.84
N ASN A 97 -8.92 10.05 -1.00
CA ASN A 97 -10.08 9.55 -1.71
C ASN A 97 -9.77 9.29 -3.20
N ILE A 98 -9.03 10.17 -3.86
CA ILE A 98 -8.59 9.96 -5.25
C ILE A 98 -7.71 8.71 -5.35
N LEU A 99 -6.81 8.49 -4.39
CA LEU A 99 -5.94 7.31 -4.39
C LEU A 99 -6.72 6.00 -4.17
N ILE A 100 -7.77 6.03 -3.35
CA ILE A 100 -8.59 4.85 -3.02
C ILE A 100 -9.66 4.59 -4.09
N ASP A 101 -10.37 5.63 -4.53
CA ASP A 101 -11.49 5.56 -5.47
C ASP A 101 -11.08 6.06 -6.87
N PHE A 102 -9.90 5.70 -7.31
CA PHE A 102 -9.34 6.12 -8.58
C PHE A 102 -10.24 5.77 -9.76
N ASN A 103 -10.52 6.79 -10.58
CA ASN A 103 -11.26 6.64 -11.83
C ASN A 103 -10.36 7.09 -13.00
N SER A 104 -10.01 6.15 -13.88
CA SER A 104 -9.14 6.42 -15.05
C SER A 104 -9.77 7.34 -16.09
N ASP A 105 -11.09 7.50 -16.07
CA ASP A 105 -11.81 8.43 -16.96
C ASP A 105 -11.86 9.86 -16.42
N ASN A 106 -11.46 10.05 -15.16
CA ASN A 106 -11.39 11.36 -14.52
C ASN A 106 -10.01 11.99 -14.74
N LYS A 107 -9.97 13.11 -15.45
CA LYS A 107 -8.73 13.82 -15.78
C LYS A 107 -7.98 14.31 -14.55
N GLU A 108 -8.68 14.76 -13.52
CA GLU A 108 -8.07 15.20 -12.25
C GLU A 108 -7.40 14.02 -11.53
N HIS A 109 -8.04 12.85 -11.52
CA HIS A 109 -7.45 11.64 -10.95
C HIS A 109 -6.17 11.20 -11.69
N LEU A 110 -6.19 11.27 -13.02
CA LEU A 110 -4.98 11.00 -13.83
C LEU A 110 -3.85 11.98 -13.54
N ASP A 111 -4.17 13.26 -13.37
CA ASP A 111 -3.19 14.28 -13.04
C ASP A 111 -2.58 14.05 -11.66
N VAL A 112 -3.39 13.74 -10.66
CA VAL A 112 -2.91 13.40 -9.31
C VAL A 112 -2.00 12.16 -9.35
N MET A 113 -2.37 11.13 -10.10
CA MET A 113 -1.53 9.94 -10.28
C MET A 113 -0.19 10.27 -10.93
N PHE A 114 -0.20 11.10 -11.97
CA PHE A 114 1.01 11.56 -12.63
C PHE A 114 1.90 12.35 -11.68
N GLN A 115 1.34 13.30 -10.93
CA GLN A 115 2.04 14.10 -9.92
C GLN A 115 2.66 13.20 -8.84
N LEU A 116 1.95 12.18 -8.39
CA LEU A 116 2.47 11.19 -7.42
C LEU A 116 3.73 10.50 -7.95
N LYS A 117 3.71 10.02 -9.21
CA LYS A 117 4.88 9.41 -9.84
C LYS A 117 6.06 10.37 -9.93
N VAL A 118 5.82 11.58 -10.40
CA VAL A 118 6.88 12.61 -10.53
C VAL A 118 7.54 12.87 -9.17
N ARG A 119 6.73 13.07 -8.13
CA ARG A 119 7.21 13.35 -6.77
C ARG A 119 8.02 12.21 -6.18
N ILE A 120 7.58 10.97 -6.38
CA ILE A 120 8.33 9.79 -5.95
C ILE A 120 9.72 9.79 -6.58
N PHE A 121 9.83 10.03 -7.90
CA PHE A 121 11.11 10.01 -8.59
C PHE A 121 12.00 11.24 -8.36
N GLU A 122 11.48 12.32 -7.79
CA GLU A 122 12.27 13.47 -7.36
C GLU A 122 13.03 13.21 -6.04
N GLN A 123 12.63 12.23 -5.25
CA GLN A 123 13.27 11.92 -3.97
C GLN A 123 14.67 11.34 -4.16
N ASP A 124 15.64 11.84 -3.42
CA ASP A 124 17.04 11.38 -3.49
C ASP A 124 17.19 9.90 -3.16
N THR A 125 16.41 9.39 -2.21
CA THR A 125 16.38 7.97 -1.84
C THR A 125 15.99 7.09 -3.03
N ILE A 126 15.01 7.53 -3.82
CA ILE A 126 14.57 6.83 -5.01
C ILE A 126 15.59 6.94 -6.14
N LYS A 127 16.15 8.13 -6.35
CA LYS A 127 17.22 8.35 -7.35
C LYS A 127 18.41 7.43 -7.09
N LYS A 128 18.82 7.28 -5.84
CA LYS A 128 19.96 6.46 -5.42
C LYS A 128 19.69 4.97 -5.41
N SER A 129 18.42 4.55 -5.38
CA SER A 129 18.08 3.13 -5.38
C SER A 129 18.52 2.46 -6.68
N SER A 130 19.17 1.30 -6.55
CA SER A 130 19.59 0.46 -7.67
C SER A 130 18.50 -0.50 -8.17
N ASN A 131 17.35 -0.56 -7.49
CA ASN A 131 16.26 -1.47 -7.84
C ASN A 131 15.50 -0.97 -9.08
N LYS A 132 16.01 -1.32 -10.25
CA LYS A 132 15.45 -0.91 -11.55
C LYS A 132 14.08 -1.54 -11.80
N GLU A 133 13.86 -2.75 -11.30
CA GLU A 133 12.60 -3.47 -11.49
C GLU A 133 11.44 -2.76 -10.79
N LEU A 134 11.57 -2.44 -9.49
CA LEU A 134 10.53 -1.72 -8.75
C LEU A 134 10.32 -0.31 -9.29
N LYS A 135 11.40 0.39 -9.70
CA LYS A 135 11.26 1.69 -10.38
C LYS A 135 10.46 1.59 -11.67
N SER A 136 10.68 0.54 -12.46
CA SER A 136 9.91 0.28 -13.68
C SER A 136 8.45 -0.01 -13.38
N LYS A 137 8.17 -0.82 -12.37
CA LYS A 137 6.80 -1.13 -11.91
C LYS A 137 6.05 0.14 -11.49
N ILE A 138 6.69 1.05 -10.76
CA ILE A 138 6.09 2.34 -10.41
C ILE A 138 5.74 3.15 -11.66
N ARG A 139 6.66 3.25 -12.63
CA ARG A 139 6.42 4.01 -13.88
C ARG A 139 5.26 3.45 -14.69
N THR A 140 5.15 2.13 -14.76
CA THR A 140 4.14 1.43 -15.56
C THR A 140 2.84 1.16 -14.82
N SER A 141 2.76 1.48 -13.53
CA SER A 141 1.54 1.34 -12.73
C SER A 141 0.39 2.13 -13.32
N LYS A 142 -0.79 1.52 -13.34
CA LYS A 142 -2.01 2.09 -13.90
C LYS A 142 -2.97 2.64 -12.84
N THR A 143 -2.75 2.29 -11.58
CA THR A 143 -3.55 2.76 -10.46
C THR A 143 -2.66 3.33 -9.35
N PRO A 144 -3.16 4.29 -8.56
CA PRO A 144 -2.42 4.82 -7.43
C PRO A 144 -2.07 3.76 -6.37
N LEU A 145 -2.94 2.78 -6.14
CA LEU A 145 -2.68 1.71 -5.18
C LEU A 145 -1.50 0.83 -5.60
N GLU A 146 -1.35 0.54 -6.89
CA GLU A 146 -0.14 -0.13 -7.41
C GLU A 146 1.11 0.69 -7.15
N ILE A 147 1.05 2.00 -7.41
CA ILE A 147 2.17 2.92 -7.15
C ILE A 147 2.57 2.87 -5.68
N LEU A 148 1.60 2.98 -4.76
CA LEU A 148 1.83 2.95 -3.32
C LEU A 148 2.44 1.62 -2.88
N TYR A 149 1.95 0.52 -3.42
CA TYR A 149 2.47 -0.82 -3.13
C TYR A 149 3.94 -0.96 -3.54
N TYR A 150 4.28 -0.63 -4.78
CA TYR A 150 5.66 -0.72 -5.26
C TYR A 150 6.59 0.32 -4.62
N TYR A 151 6.08 1.48 -4.28
CA TYR A 151 6.84 2.48 -3.52
C TYR A 151 7.18 1.98 -2.13
N LYS A 152 6.23 1.36 -1.43
CA LYS A 152 6.45 0.72 -0.13
C LYS A 152 7.52 -0.37 -0.22
N GLU A 153 7.44 -1.25 -1.22
CA GLU A 153 8.43 -2.28 -1.47
C GLU A 153 9.84 -1.69 -1.72
N LEU A 154 9.92 -0.64 -2.51
CA LEU A 154 11.17 0.04 -2.81
C LEU A 154 11.78 0.69 -1.57
N MET A 155 10.98 1.28 -0.69
CA MET A 155 11.42 1.87 0.56
C MET A 155 11.87 0.81 1.57
N ASN A 156 11.22 -0.35 1.62
CA ASN A 156 11.64 -1.48 2.45
C ASN A 156 12.99 -2.04 2.00
N ASP A 157 13.21 -2.20 0.68
CA ASP A 157 14.49 -2.59 0.12
C ASP A 157 15.61 -1.61 0.51
N TRP A 158 15.30 -0.31 0.51
CA TRP A 158 16.22 0.72 0.95
C TRP A 158 16.58 0.58 2.43
N CYS A 159 15.60 0.32 3.29
CA CYS A 159 15.83 0.13 4.73
C CYS A 159 16.66 -1.11 5.06
N LEU A 160 16.61 -2.14 4.21
CA LEU A 160 17.44 -3.35 4.36
C LEU A 160 18.91 -3.11 3.99
N LEU A 161 19.19 -2.06 3.22
CA LEU A 161 20.53 -1.67 2.79
C LEU A 161 21.20 -0.63 3.72
N CYS A 162 20.43 -0.10 4.65
CA CYS A 162 20.91 0.77 5.72
C CYS A 162 21.45 -0.05 6.90
#